data_a9cf7f1e74a41e1310a141d78d340788
#
_entry.id   a9cf7f1e74a41e1310a141d78d340788
#
_cell.length_a   1.000
_cell.length_b   1.000
_cell.length_c   1.000
_cell.angle_alpha   90.00
_cell.angle_beta   90.00
_cell.angle_gamma   90.00
#
_symmetry.space_group_name_H-M   'P 1'
#
loop_
_entity.id
_entity.type
_entity.pdbx_description
1 polymer ?
#
loop_
_entity_poly.entity_id
_entity_poly.type
_entity_poly.pdbx_seq_one_letter_code
_entity_poly.pdbx_strand_id
1 'polypeptide(L)'
;MRRSTILIVVLALVFTASVGYLAGAAGSGAGAGSGGHQISTPAFSRVVFLSHVNDPDVIPGFPGDPTFSLKTSFTVAKDGFYLQYVKEGEHTGTHYSAPCHFHTDELCADQMDPGDFILPAVVVDIREQTAADVDYRATVADLEAWVADHGPMPQDAAVLLWTGCDAFWGPDRGPGTVSYYSCGSGKGGFHQPGFSLASVRWLIDQGVLGTRGLLGTDTFGPDPGNDFKYRETSLTLHEHRFTLENLTNLEALPATGAWITWGGPRNAEGSGEPSTVFGLIP
;
A
#
# COMPACT_ATOMS: atom_id res chain seq x y z
N MET A 1 13.16 -48.42 21.49
CA MET A 1 12.24 -47.29 21.22
C MET A 1 12.09 -46.49 22.51
N ARG A 2 12.84 -45.40 22.65
CA ARG A 2 12.77 -44.47 23.82
C ARG A 2 11.91 -43.26 23.43
N ARG A 3 10.78 -43.09 24.14
CA ARG A 3 9.91 -41.91 24.00
C ARG A 3 10.52 -40.79 24.84
N SER A 4 10.96 -39.71 24.20
CA SER A 4 11.38 -38.48 24.88
C SER A 4 10.14 -37.63 25.15
N THR A 5 9.81 -37.47 26.42
CA THR A 5 8.77 -36.57 26.89
C THR A 5 9.38 -35.18 27.01
N ILE A 6 8.92 -34.26 26.19
CA ILE A 6 9.30 -32.84 26.29
C ILE A 6 8.39 -32.20 27.35
N LEU A 7 8.98 -31.80 28.47
CA LEU A 7 8.32 -31.08 29.54
C LEU A 7 8.31 -29.58 29.21
N ILE A 8 7.15 -29.03 28.84
CA ILE A 8 6.99 -27.57 28.66
C ILE A 8 6.70 -27.00 30.03
N VAL A 9 7.65 -26.22 30.57
CA VAL A 9 7.45 -25.41 31.78
C VAL A 9 6.84 -24.08 31.37
N VAL A 10 5.56 -23.89 31.69
CA VAL A 10 4.88 -22.59 31.55
C VAL A 10 5.17 -21.77 32.81
N LEU A 11 5.99 -20.74 32.68
CA LEU A 11 6.24 -19.77 33.77
C LEU A 11 5.11 -18.74 33.75
N ALA A 12 4.17 -18.82 34.67
CA ALA A 12 3.14 -17.81 34.90
C ALA A 12 3.74 -16.67 35.74
N LEU A 13 3.98 -15.52 35.11
CA LEU A 13 4.33 -14.28 35.81
C LEU A 13 3.03 -13.60 36.26
N VAL A 14 2.76 -13.63 37.58
CA VAL A 14 1.68 -12.87 38.21
C VAL A 14 2.21 -11.46 38.48
N PHE A 15 1.71 -10.47 37.79
CA PHE A 15 1.90 -9.06 38.11
C PHE A 15 0.83 -8.63 39.12
N THR A 16 1.21 -8.42 40.38
CA THR A 16 0.37 -7.72 41.37
C THR A 16 0.61 -6.21 41.25
N ALA A 17 -0.38 -5.49 40.71
CA ALA A 17 -0.40 -4.04 40.72
C ALA A 17 -0.90 -3.56 42.09
N SER A 18 -0.03 -2.99 42.91
CA SER A 18 -0.40 -2.27 44.13
C SER A 18 -0.84 -0.85 43.78
N VAL A 19 -2.12 -0.55 44.00
CA VAL A 19 -2.66 0.81 43.91
C VAL A 19 -2.40 1.51 45.24
N GLY A 20 -1.40 2.40 45.25
CA GLY A 20 -1.16 3.30 46.39
C GLY A 20 -2.02 4.56 46.27
N TYR A 21 -2.96 4.73 47.21
CA TYR A 21 -3.71 5.97 47.41
C TYR A 21 -2.84 6.91 48.28
N LEU A 22 -2.39 8.03 47.70
CA LEU A 22 -1.80 9.13 48.46
C LEU A 22 -2.74 10.33 48.42
N ALA A 23 -3.35 10.59 49.59
CA ALA A 23 -4.01 11.85 49.85
C ALA A 23 -2.92 12.90 50.17
N GLY A 24 -2.75 13.88 49.32
CA GLY A 24 -1.80 14.97 49.48
C GLY A 24 -2.49 16.30 49.74
N ALA A 25 -2.02 16.97 50.78
CA ALA A 25 -2.48 18.25 51.26
C ALA A 25 -2.24 19.41 50.28
N ALA A 26 -3.14 20.38 50.29
CA ALA A 26 -3.04 21.62 49.55
C ALA A 26 -1.86 22.46 50.03
N GLY A 27 -0.92 22.74 49.14
CA GLY A 27 0.15 23.72 49.30
C GLY A 27 0.12 24.71 48.16
N SER A 28 -0.17 25.99 48.46
CA SER A 28 -0.08 27.10 47.53
C SER A 28 1.38 27.41 47.21
N GLY A 29 1.82 27.13 45.99
CA GLY A 29 3.13 27.48 45.46
C GLY A 29 3.04 28.01 44.05
N ALA A 30 3.55 29.20 43.84
CA ALA A 30 3.53 29.97 42.58
C ALA A 30 4.16 29.24 41.40
N GLY A 31 3.57 29.45 40.22
CA GLY A 31 3.81 28.77 39.01
C GLY A 31 5.25 28.78 38.46
N ALA A 32 5.66 27.61 38.04
CA ALA A 32 6.58 27.43 36.92
C ALA A 32 5.74 26.75 35.79
N GLY A 33 5.55 27.47 34.69
CA GLY A 33 4.82 26.93 33.57
C GLY A 33 5.57 25.73 32.98
N SER A 34 5.10 24.52 33.31
CA SER A 34 5.42 23.33 32.55
C SER A 34 4.68 23.47 31.22
N GLY A 35 5.37 23.89 30.17
CA GLY A 35 4.89 23.76 28.82
C GLY A 35 4.69 22.29 28.50
N GLY A 36 3.54 21.73 28.90
CA GLY A 36 3.14 20.42 28.43
C GLY A 36 3.02 20.51 26.93
N HIS A 37 3.86 19.76 26.22
CA HIS A 37 3.66 19.48 24.82
C HIS A 37 2.31 18.79 24.75
N GLN A 38 1.24 19.52 24.42
CA GLN A 38 0.01 18.92 23.96
C GLN A 38 0.32 18.23 22.64
N ILE A 39 0.47 16.91 22.69
CA ILE A 39 0.45 16.10 21.49
C ILE A 39 -0.96 16.25 20.95
N SER A 40 -1.14 17.16 19.98
CA SER A 40 -2.38 17.21 19.21
C SER A 40 -2.47 15.91 18.43
N THR A 41 -3.47 15.08 18.73
CA THR A 41 -3.80 13.93 17.89
C THR A 41 -4.05 14.43 16.48
N PRO A 42 -3.45 13.83 15.43
CA PRO A 42 -3.77 14.20 14.06
C PRO A 42 -5.30 14.09 13.87
N ALA A 43 -5.94 15.19 13.49
CA ALA A 43 -7.38 15.22 13.32
C ALA A 43 -7.71 14.70 11.91
N PHE A 44 -7.89 13.38 11.77
CA PHE A 44 -8.52 12.80 10.60
C PHE A 44 -10.02 12.70 10.83
N SER A 45 -10.82 13.18 9.89
CA SER A 45 -12.27 13.02 9.94
C SER A 45 -12.70 11.61 9.58
N ARG A 46 -11.91 10.94 8.72
CA ARG A 46 -12.17 9.57 8.24
C ARG A 46 -10.89 8.84 7.88
N VAL A 47 -10.89 7.53 8.14
CA VAL A 47 -9.86 6.60 7.69
C VAL A 47 -10.52 5.53 6.83
N VAL A 48 -9.94 5.20 5.69
CA VAL A 48 -10.46 4.21 4.74
C VAL A 48 -9.40 3.20 4.38
N PHE A 49 -9.80 1.94 4.12
CA PHE A 49 -8.90 0.96 3.53
C PHE A 49 -8.77 1.21 2.03
N LEU A 50 -7.54 1.23 1.56
CA LEU A 50 -7.19 1.29 0.14
C LEU A 50 -6.57 -0.01 -0.36
N SER A 51 -6.66 -1.08 0.45
CA SER A 51 -6.15 -2.41 0.12
C SER A 51 -7.28 -3.43 0.07
N HIS A 52 -7.16 -4.38 -0.85
CA HIS A 52 -8.05 -5.53 -0.92
C HIS A 52 -7.82 -6.51 0.24
N VAL A 53 -8.83 -7.32 0.55
CA VAL A 53 -8.67 -8.47 1.44
C VAL A 53 -8.01 -9.60 0.65
N ASN A 54 -6.96 -10.20 1.20
CA ASN A 54 -6.31 -11.36 0.61
C ASN A 54 -7.16 -12.61 0.86
N ASP A 55 -7.95 -12.99 -0.14
CA ASP A 55 -8.80 -14.19 -0.14
C ASP A 55 -8.33 -15.12 -1.28
N PRO A 56 -7.94 -16.38 -0.99
CA PRO A 56 -7.47 -17.33 -2.01
C PRO A 56 -8.45 -17.58 -3.15
N ASP A 57 -9.75 -17.38 -2.89
CA ASP A 57 -10.81 -17.62 -3.88
C ASP A 57 -11.07 -16.39 -4.77
N VAL A 58 -10.53 -15.23 -4.40
CA VAL A 58 -10.81 -13.93 -5.05
C VAL A 58 -9.56 -13.27 -5.62
N ILE A 59 -8.43 -13.39 -4.92
CA ILE A 59 -7.20 -12.68 -5.30
C ILE A 59 -6.71 -13.09 -6.70
N PRO A 60 -6.47 -12.14 -7.61
CA PRO A 60 -5.86 -12.46 -8.90
C PRO A 60 -4.42 -12.96 -8.70
N GLY A 61 -4.06 -14.06 -9.37
CA GLY A 61 -2.67 -14.54 -9.39
C GLY A 61 -1.93 -14.03 -10.60
N PHE A 62 -0.82 -13.30 -10.42
CA PHE A 62 0.00 -12.89 -11.55
C PHE A 62 0.79 -14.10 -12.10
N PRO A 63 0.87 -14.28 -13.44
CA PRO A 63 1.57 -15.40 -14.03
C PRO A 63 3.06 -15.43 -13.66
N GLY A 64 3.47 -16.53 -13.02
CA GLY A 64 4.84 -16.74 -12.54
C GLY A 64 5.03 -16.53 -11.04
N ASP A 65 4.11 -15.82 -10.39
CA ASP A 65 4.19 -15.61 -8.95
C ASP A 65 3.75 -16.84 -8.14
N PRO A 66 4.25 -16.98 -6.90
CA PRO A 66 3.77 -18.00 -5.99
C PRO A 66 2.26 -17.85 -5.72
N THR A 67 1.52 -18.96 -5.79
CA THR A 67 0.09 -18.94 -5.49
C THR A 67 -0.16 -18.62 -4.03
N PHE A 68 -1.00 -17.62 -3.78
CA PHE A 68 -1.48 -17.28 -2.44
C PHE A 68 -2.31 -18.43 -1.85
N SER A 69 -2.08 -18.76 -0.58
CA SER A 69 -2.89 -19.75 0.11
C SER A 69 -2.93 -19.52 1.61
N LEU A 70 -4.08 -19.86 2.20
CA LEU A 70 -4.32 -19.87 3.64
C LEU A 70 -4.60 -21.30 4.11
N LYS A 71 -3.94 -21.71 5.20
CA LYS A 71 -4.19 -23.01 5.83
C LYS A 71 -4.40 -22.83 7.32
N THR A 72 -5.58 -23.17 7.82
CA THR A 72 -5.84 -23.20 9.26
C THR A 72 -4.95 -24.25 9.93
N SER A 73 -4.10 -23.81 10.85
CA SER A 73 -3.19 -24.64 11.64
C SER A 73 -3.77 -25.00 13.00
N PHE A 74 -4.46 -24.04 13.65
CA PHE A 74 -5.08 -24.19 14.95
C PHE A 74 -6.48 -23.56 14.96
N THR A 75 -7.39 -24.13 15.78
CA THR A 75 -8.75 -23.62 15.94
C THR A 75 -9.08 -23.38 17.40
N VAL A 76 -9.90 -22.36 17.71
CA VAL A 76 -10.29 -22.05 19.08
C VAL A 76 -10.94 -23.26 19.78
N ALA A 77 -11.80 -23.98 19.07
CA ALA A 77 -12.54 -25.12 19.63
C ALA A 77 -11.64 -26.28 20.08
N LYS A 78 -10.52 -26.50 19.36
CA LYS A 78 -9.62 -27.63 19.62
C LYS A 78 -8.40 -27.25 20.42
N ASP A 79 -7.86 -26.04 20.15
CA ASP A 79 -6.52 -25.66 20.57
C ASP A 79 -6.54 -24.45 21.52
N GLY A 80 -7.70 -23.79 21.71
CA GLY A 80 -7.87 -22.60 22.54
C GLY A 80 -7.49 -21.29 21.87
N PHE A 81 -6.95 -21.31 20.68
CA PHE A 81 -6.62 -20.15 19.85
C PHE A 81 -6.75 -20.49 18.37
N TYR A 82 -6.84 -19.45 17.52
CA TYR A 82 -6.90 -19.59 16.08
C TYR A 82 -5.61 -19.11 15.44
N LEU A 83 -5.08 -19.88 14.46
CA LEU A 83 -3.89 -19.50 13.70
C LEU A 83 -3.96 -20.08 12.29
N GLN A 84 -3.60 -19.26 11.31
CA GLN A 84 -3.40 -19.68 9.92
C GLN A 84 -1.90 -19.68 9.57
N TYR A 85 -1.52 -20.58 8.72
CA TYR A 85 -0.29 -20.51 7.94
C TYR A 85 -0.60 -19.76 6.64
N VAL A 86 0.13 -18.68 6.36
CA VAL A 86 0.03 -17.88 5.15
C VAL A 86 1.20 -18.26 4.24
N LYS A 87 0.90 -18.52 2.96
CA LYS A 87 1.91 -18.68 1.92
C LYS A 87 1.60 -17.70 0.81
N GLU A 88 2.54 -16.81 0.53
CA GLU A 88 2.40 -15.75 -0.46
C GLU A 88 3.73 -15.40 -1.10
N GLY A 89 3.69 -14.74 -2.25
CA GLY A 89 4.82 -14.02 -2.82
C GLY A 89 4.82 -12.57 -2.33
N GLU A 90 5.94 -11.90 -2.44
CA GLU A 90 6.10 -10.50 -2.03
C GLU A 90 5.18 -9.54 -2.79
N HIS A 91 4.77 -9.90 -4.02
CA HIS A 91 3.90 -9.09 -4.88
C HIS A 91 2.46 -9.62 -4.92
N THR A 92 1.95 -10.12 -3.78
CA THR A 92 0.61 -10.68 -3.66
C THR A 92 -0.41 -9.61 -3.27
N GLY A 93 -1.55 -9.56 -3.97
CA GLY A 93 -2.67 -8.67 -3.65
C GLY A 93 -2.31 -7.19 -3.74
N THR A 94 -2.87 -6.36 -2.85
CA THR A 94 -2.38 -4.99 -2.68
C THR A 94 -1.01 -5.04 -2.05
N HIS A 95 0.01 -4.51 -2.74
CA HIS A 95 1.40 -4.61 -2.33
C HIS A 95 2.19 -3.38 -2.76
N TYR A 96 3.39 -3.23 -2.18
CA TYR A 96 4.37 -2.27 -2.67
C TYR A 96 5.56 -2.98 -3.30
N SER A 97 6.25 -2.28 -4.21
CA SER A 97 7.55 -2.68 -4.73
C SER A 97 8.61 -1.69 -4.25
N ALA A 98 9.74 -2.24 -3.77
CA ALA A 98 10.92 -1.48 -3.37
C ALA A 98 11.90 -1.33 -4.53
N PRO A 99 12.81 -0.34 -4.52
CA PRO A 99 13.79 -0.10 -5.58
C PRO A 99 14.59 -1.33 -6.00
N CYS A 100 15.00 -2.18 -5.05
CA CYS A 100 15.76 -3.38 -5.37
C CYS A 100 14.99 -4.44 -6.17
N HIS A 101 13.68 -4.26 -6.36
CA HIS A 101 12.90 -5.11 -7.27
C HIS A 101 13.38 -5.03 -8.73
N PHE A 102 13.85 -3.85 -9.15
CA PHE A 102 14.35 -3.62 -10.50
C PHE A 102 15.83 -3.26 -10.57
N HIS A 103 16.46 -2.90 -9.45
CA HIS A 103 17.82 -2.37 -9.40
C HIS A 103 18.64 -3.04 -8.29
N THR A 104 19.69 -3.77 -8.64
CA THR A 104 20.44 -4.65 -7.73
C THR A 104 21.15 -3.94 -6.58
N ASP A 105 21.48 -2.68 -6.73
CA ASP A 105 22.25 -1.89 -5.74
C ASP A 105 21.40 -0.84 -5.03
N GLU A 106 20.07 -0.93 -5.17
CA GLU A 106 19.12 0.00 -4.58
C GLU A 106 18.47 -0.59 -3.31
N LEU A 107 17.73 0.25 -2.61
CA LEU A 107 17.09 0.02 -1.32
C LEU A 107 16.04 -1.11 -1.39
N CYS A 108 16.13 -2.07 -0.45
CA CYS A 108 15.13 -3.13 -0.25
C CYS A 108 14.19 -2.83 0.95
N ALA A 109 13.19 -3.65 1.15
CA ALA A 109 12.13 -3.48 2.17
C ALA A 109 12.65 -3.30 3.60
N ASP A 110 13.72 -4.01 3.97
CA ASP A 110 14.34 -3.92 5.30
C ASP A 110 15.17 -2.64 5.52
N GLN A 111 15.47 -1.91 4.45
CA GLN A 111 16.28 -0.68 4.46
C GLN A 111 15.44 0.59 4.40
N MET A 112 14.11 0.48 4.24
CA MET A 112 13.20 1.63 4.16
C MET A 112 13.16 2.44 5.44
N ASP A 113 13.05 3.77 5.30
CA ASP A 113 12.84 4.69 6.42
C ASP A 113 11.38 4.71 6.89
N PRO A 114 11.10 4.92 8.20
CA PRO A 114 9.71 5.06 8.67
C PRO A 114 8.92 6.17 7.96
N GLY A 115 9.59 7.22 7.50
CA GLY A 115 8.96 8.32 6.76
C GLY A 115 8.50 7.94 5.35
N ASP A 116 8.96 6.81 4.80
CA ASP A 116 8.51 6.33 3.50
C ASP A 116 7.05 5.83 3.55
N PHE A 117 6.62 5.37 4.74
CA PHE A 117 5.32 4.75 4.95
C PHE A 117 4.16 5.73 5.19
N ILE A 118 4.40 7.03 5.12
CA ILE A 118 3.36 8.06 5.27
C ILE A 118 3.64 9.23 4.32
N LEU A 119 2.77 9.44 3.34
CA LEU A 119 2.96 10.43 2.28
C LEU A 119 1.67 11.23 2.04
N PRO A 120 1.78 12.53 1.64
CA PRO A 120 0.63 13.26 1.13
C PRO A 120 0.12 12.60 -0.15
N ALA A 121 -1.20 12.46 -0.29
CA ALA A 121 -1.82 11.77 -1.41
C ALA A 121 -2.37 12.75 -2.45
N VAL A 122 -2.16 12.41 -3.71
CA VAL A 122 -2.74 13.04 -4.90
C VAL A 122 -3.49 11.96 -5.67
N VAL A 123 -4.77 12.15 -5.97
CA VAL A 123 -5.56 11.22 -6.78
C VAL A 123 -5.79 11.84 -8.16
N VAL A 124 -5.30 11.18 -9.18
CA VAL A 124 -5.50 11.53 -10.60
C VAL A 124 -6.54 10.60 -11.18
N ASP A 125 -7.76 11.10 -11.40
CA ASP A 125 -8.88 10.33 -11.95
C ASP A 125 -8.79 10.29 -13.49
N ILE A 126 -8.59 9.11 -14.06
CA ILE A 126 -8.56 8.88 -15.51
C ILE A 126 -9.61 7.86 -15.96
N ARG A 127 -10.65 7.63 -15.17
CA ARG A 127 -11.69 6.63 -15.50
C ARG A 127 -12.40 6.90 -16.83
N GLU A 128 -12.58 8.18 -17.19
CA GLU A 128 -13.18 8.55 -18.47
C GLU A 128 -12.26 8.14 -19.64
N GLN A 129 -10.98 8.41 -19.51
CA GLN A 129 -9.96 8.01 -20.50
C GLN A 129 -9.84 6.49 -20.57
N THR A 130 -9.86 5.80 -19.42
CA THR A 130 -9.87 4.33 -19.35
C THR A 130 -11.07 3.72 -20.06
N ALA A 131 -12.26 4.30 -19.90
CA ALA A 131 -13.47 3.83 -20.57
C ALA A 131 -13.39 4.00 -22.10
N ALA A 132 -12.66 5.00 -22.58
CA ALA A 132 -12.44 5.22 -24.02
C ALA A 132 -11.31 4.34 -24.58
N ASP A 133 -10.25 4.15 -23.83
CA ASP A 133 -9.08 3.31 -24.18
C ASP A 133 -8.53 2.61 -22.94
N VAL A 134 -8.73 1.30 -22.86
CA VAL A 134 -8.24 0.48 -21.73
C VAL A 134 -6.71 0.48 -21.60
N ASP A 135 -5.97 0.78 -22.65
CA ASP A 135 -4.52 0.88 -22.67
C ASP A 135 -4.04 2.35 -22.61
N TYR A 136 -4.88 3.24 -22.09
CA TYR A 136 -4.58 4.66 -21.99
C TYR A 136 -3.30 4.90 -21.16
N ARG A 137 -2.52 5.89 -21.61
CA ARG A 137 -1.30 6.32 -20.92
C ARG A 137 -1.52 7.73 -20.40
N ALA A 138 -1.63 7.87 -19.07
CA ALA A 138 -1.73 9.18 -18.44
C ALA A 138 -0.56 10.07 -18.86
N THR A 139 -0.88 11.20 -19.45
CA THR A 139 0.07 12.10 -20.11
C THR A 139 0.49 13.25 -19.19
N VAL A 140 1.52 14.01 -19.58
CA VAL A 140 1.86 15.27 -18.91
C VAL A 140 0.69 16.25 -18.94
N ALA A 141 -0.08 16.29 -20.05
CA ALA A 141 -1.23 17.17 -20.13
C ALA A 141 -2.34 16.84 -19.13
N ASP A 142 -2.54 15.55 -18.80
CA ASP A 142 -3.48 15.14 -17.74
C ASP A 142 -3.02 15.65 -16.36
N LEU A 143 -1.70 15.57 -16.07
CA LEU A 143 -1.13 16.07 -14.81
C LEU A 143 -1.19 17.61 -14.75
N GLU A 144 -0.91 18.30 -15.84
CA GLU A 144 -1.04 19.76 -15.94
C GLU A 144 -2.49 20.23 -15.78
N ALA A 145 -3.45 19.51 -16.35
CA ALA A 145 -4.87 19.77 -16.16
C ALA A 145 -5.26 19.56 -14.69
N TRP A 146 -4.80 18.48 -14.08
CA TRP A 146 -5.01 18.26 -12.63
C TRP A 146 -4.46 19.41 -11.79
N VAL A 147 -3.24 19.89 -12.09
CA VAL A 147 -2.62 21.05 -11.39
C VAL A 147 -3.41 22.33 -11.61
N ALA A 148 -3.96 22.54 -12.80
CA ALA A 148 -4.80 23.71 -13.09
C ALA A 148 -6.09 23.73 -12.25
N ASP A 149 -6.67 22.56 -11.99
CA ASP A 149 -7.93 22.40 -11.26
C ASP A 149 -7.74 22.39 -9.73
N HIS A 150 -6.64 21.84 -9.23
CA HIS A 150 -6.43 21.54 -7.81
C HIS A 150 -5.25 22.29 -7.17
N GLY A 151 -4.44 22.99 -7.97
CA GLY A 151 -3.22 23.63 -7.49
C GLY A 151 -1.99 22.71 -7.55
N PRO A 152 -0.82 23.19 -7.09
CA PRO A 152 0.42 22.42 -7.17
C PRO A 152 0.35 21.12 -6.36
N MET A 153 0.89 20.05 -6.92
CA MET A 153 1.07 18.80 -6.20
C MET A 153 2.11 18.95 -5.08
N PRO A 154 1.91 18.29 -3.93
CA PRO A 154 2.92 18.27 -2.87
C PRO A 154 4.24 17.66 -3.34
N GLN A 155 5.34 18.06 -2.70
CA GLN A 155 6.64 17.40 -2.87
C GLN A 155 6.62 16.05 -2.17
N ASP A 156 7.40 15.08 -2.69
CA ASP A 156 7.52 13.74 -2.11
C ASP A 156 6.16 13.07 -1.87
N ALA A 157 5.27 13.11 -2.86
CA ALA A 157 3.89 12.67 -2.75
C ALA A 157 3.68 11.21 -3.22
N ALA A 158 2.56 10.65 -2.77
CA ALA A 158 1.94 9.49 -3.38
C ALA A 158 0.99 9.95 -4.48
N VAL A 159 1.32 9.70 -5.73
CA VAL A 159 0.48 9.98 -6.89
C VAL A 159 -0.30 8.73 -7.26
N LEU A 160 -1.61 8.75 -6.96
CA LEU A 160 -2.51 7.62 -7.13
C LEU A 160 -3.31 7.78 -8.42
N LEU A 161 -3.09 6.90 -9.38
CA LEU A 161 -3.81 6.87 -10.63
C LEU A 161 -5.09 6.05 -10.46
N TRP A 162 -6.25 6.70 -10.50
CA TRP A 162 -7.54 6.03 -10.38
C TRP A 162 -8.11 5.71 -11.75
N THR A 163 -8.10 4.42 -12.07
CA THR A 163 -8.51 3.90 -13.39
C THR A 163 -9.91 3.29 -13.38
N GLY A 164 -10.40 2.85 -12.21
CA GLY A 164 -11.64 2.11 -12.03
C GLY A 164 -11.51 0.62 -12.35
N CYS A 165 -10.29 0.11 -12.58
CA CYS A 165 -10.07 -1.30 -12.89
C CYS A 165 -10.27 -2.21 -11.67
N ASP A 166 -10.16 -1.68 -10.44
CA ASP A 166 -10.43 -2.39 -9.19
C ASP A 166 -11.85 -2.98 -9.12
N ALA A 167 -12.81 -2.40 -9.85
CA ALA A 167 -14.17 -2.94 -9.99
C ALA A 167 -14.20 -4.36 -10.58
N PHE A 168 -13.12 -4.79 -11.24
CA PHE A 168 -12.98 -6.13 -11.83
C PHE A 168 -12.10 -7.07 -10.99
N TRP A 169 -11.75 -6.65 -9.76
CA TRP A 169 -10.96 -7.49 -8.86
C TRP A 169 -11.57 -8.87 -8.70
N GLY A 170 -10.78 -9.90 -8.98
CA GLY A 170 -11.21 -11.28 -8.90
C GLY A 170 -10.29 -12.22 -9.67
N PRO A 171 -10.49 -13.55 -9.54
CA PRO A 171 -9.64 -14.53 -10.18
C PRO A 171 -9.75 -14.44 -11.70
N ASP A 172 -8.61 -14.62 -12.38
CA ASP A 172 -8.61 -14.75 -13.83
C ASP A 172 -9.37 -16.03 -14.22
N ARG A 173 -10.43 -15.86 -15.03
CA ARG A 173 -11.29 -16.95 -15.52
C ARG A 173 -10.95 -17.36 -16.96
N GLY A 174 -9.83 -16.84 -17.48
CA GLY A 174 -9.31 -17.19 -18.80
C GLY A 174 -9.81 -16.30 -19.94
N PRO A 175 -9.33 -16.54 -21.16
CA PRO A 175 -9.59 -15.71 -22.33
C PRO A 175 -11.09 -15.53 -22.62
N GLY A 176 -11.50 -14.31 -22.94
CA GLY A 176 -12.89 -13.96 -23.27
C GLY A 176 -13.79 -13.71 -22.07
N THR A 177 -13.25 -13.78 -20.84
CA THR A 177 -13.95 -13.35 -19.62
C THR A 177 -13.58 -11.93 -19.27
N VAL A 178 -14.50 -11.23 -18.63
CA VAL A 178 -14.20 -9.95 -17.97
C VAL A 178 -13.26 -10.26 -16.81
N SER A 179 -12.03 -9.79 -16.88
CA SER A 179 -11.00 -10.07 -15.86
C SER A 179 -10.33 -8.79 -15.40
N TYR A 180 -9.75 -8.85 -14.21
CA TYR A 180 -8.96 -7.78 -13.64
C TYR A 180 -7.78 -7.40 -14.56
N TYR A 181 -7.05 -8.39 -15.08
CA TYR A 181 -5.88 -8.17 -15.94
C TYR A 181 -6.20 -7.60 -17.32
N SER A 182 -7.46 -7.54 -17.71
CA SER A 182 -7.90 -6.84 -18.90
C SER A 182 -8.73 -5.60 -18.58
N CYS A 183 -8.74 -5.16 -17.32
CA CYS A 183 -9.55 -4.05 -16.84
C CYS A 183 -11.00 -4.13 -17.36
N GLY A 184 -11.58 -5.31 -17.31
CA GLY A 184 -12.95 -5.54 -17.75
C GLY A 184 -13.22 -5.45 -19.24
N SER A 185 -12.22 -5.21 -20.10
CA SER A 185 -12.42 -4.98 -21.53
C SER A 185 -12.85 -6.22 -22.33
N GLY A 186 -12.69 -7.42 -21.74
CA GLY A 186 -12.91 -8.70 -22.44
C GLY A 186 -11.83 -9.03 -23.47
N LYS A 187 -10.81 -8.19 -23.63
CA LYS A 187 -9.62 -8.49 -24.44
C LYS A 187 -8.81 -9.61 -23.78
N GLY A 188 -8.15 -10.44 -24.57
CA GLY A 188 -7.22 -11.45 -24.06
C GLY A 188 -5.86 -10.83 -23.75
N GLY A 189 -5.22 -11.30 -22.64
CA GLY A 189 -3.93 -10.78 -22.20
C GLY A 189 -4.05 -9.64 -21.21
N PHE A 190 -2.95 -8.90 -21.04
CA PHE A 190 -2.85 -7.79 -20.10
C PHE A 190 -3.24 -6.49 -20.78
N HIS A 191 -4.28 -5.86 -20.28
CA HIS A 191 -4.77 -4.56 -20.75
C HIS A 191 -5.15 -3.74 -19.53
N GLN A 192 -4.44 -2.65 -19.30
CA GLN A 192 -4.74 -1.66 -18.26
C GLN A 192 -4.16 -0.32 -18.64
N PRO A 193 -4.77 0.78 -18.18
CA PRO A 193 -4.11 2.08 -18.27
C PRO A 193 -2.92 2.15 -17.30
N GLY A 194 -2.04 3.09 -17.54
CA GLY A 194 -0.89 3.37 -16.69
C GLY A 194 -0.34 4.76 -16.93
N PHE A 195 0.75 5.08 -16.29
CA PHE A 195 1.47 6.32 -16.57
C PHE A 195 2.20 6.24 -17.91
N SER A 196 2.43 7.38 -18.57
CA SER A 196 3.42 7.45 -19.63
C SER A 196 4.79 7.70 -19.04
N LEU A 197 5.85 7.24 -19.70
CA LEU A 197 7.22 7.53 -19.28
C LEU A 197 7.50 9.04 -19.18
N ALA A 198 6.84 9.86 -20.01
CA ALA A 198 6.96 11.30 -19.97
C ALA A 198 6.30 11.90 -18.72
N SER A 199 5.14 11.37 -18.29
CA SER A 199 4.48 11.84 -17.07
C SER A 199 5.26 11.47 -15.80
N VAL A 200 5.86 10.27 -15.75
CA VAL A 200 6.74 9.89 -14.63
C VAL A 200 7.95 10.82 -14.55
N ARG A 201 8.62 11.11 -15.67
CA ARG A 201 9.73 12.06 -15.70
C ARG A 201 9.30 13.47 -15.25
N TRP A 202 8.14 13.92 -15.71
CA TRP A 202 7.60 15.21 -15.31
C TRP A 202 7.38 15.28 -13.79
N LEU A 203 6.81 14.22 -13.18
CA LEU A 203 6.62 14.13 -11.73
C LEU A 203 7.95 14.19 -10.96
N ILE A 204 9.00 13.55 -11.49
CA ILE A 204 10.36 13.62 -10.94
C ILE A 204 10.93 15.03 -11.08
N ASP A 205 10.85 15.63 -12.26
CA ASP A 205 11.38 16.97 -12.56
C ASP A 205 10.69 18.07 -11.74
N GLN A 206 9.40 17.89 -11.41
CA GLN A 206 8.64 18.78 -10.53
C GLN A 206 8.91 18.53 -9.03
N GLY A 207 9.62 17.46 -8.67
CA GLY A 207 9.89 17.08 -7.29
C GLY A 207 8.68 16.48 -6.57
N VAL A 208 7.60 16.16 -7.29
CA VAL A 208 6.44 15.43 -6.76
C VAL A 208 6.86 13.99 -6.43
N LEU A 209 7.67 13.38 -7.30
CA LEU A 209 8.49 12.20 -7.01
C LEU A 209 9.93 12.70 -6.84
N GLY A 210 10.23 13.27 -5.67
CA GLY A 210 11.56 13.80 -5.36
C GLY A 210 12.55 12.70 -4.98
N THR A 211 13.25 12.86 -3.87
CA THR A 211 14.06 11.78 -3.29
C THR A 211 13.22 10.72 -2.60
N ARG A 212 11.95 11.03 -2.35
CA ARG A 212 10.92 10.18 -1.77
C ARG A 212 9.63 10.33 -2.57
N GLY A 213 8.73 9.37 -2.46
CA GLY A 213 7.42 9.39 -3.10
C GLY A 213 6.99 8.03 -3.62
N LEU A 214 5.81 7.94 -4.20
CA LEU A 214 5.37 6.72 -4.85
C LEU A 214 4.39 6.97 -6.00
N LEU A 215 4.33 6.03 -6.94
CA LEU A 215 3.21 5.86 -7.85
C LEU A 215 2.29 4.76 -7.33
N GLY A 216 1.01 5.09 -7.13
CA GLY A 216 -0.02 4.12 -6.76
C GLY A 216 -1.03 3.92 -7.89
N THR A 217 -1.65 2.74 -7.94
CA THR A 217 -2.67 2.44 -8.94
C THR A 217 -3.63 1.35 -8.47
N ASP A 218 -4.86 1.39 -8.93
CA ASP A 218 -5.87 0.35 -8.77
C ASP A 218 -5.76 -0.75 -9.85
N THR A 219 -4.59 -0.86 -10.48
CA THR A 219 -4.20 -1.90 -11.44
C THR A 219 -3.00 -2.70 -10.92
N PHE A 220 -2.55 -3.71 -11.67
CA PHE A 220 -1.42 -4.58 -11.29
C PHE A 220 -0.04 -3.95 -11.50
N GLY A 221 0.04 -2.65 -11.76
CA GLY A 221 1.29 -1.89 -11.89
C GLY A 221 1.07 -0.52 -12.49
N PRO A 222 2.00 0.43 -12.31
CA PRO A 222 1.90 1.76 -12.87
C PRO A 222 2.15 1.81 -14.39
N ASP A 223 2.68 0.72 -14.97
CA ASP A 223 2.92 0.60 -16.41
C ASP A 223 1.63 0.25 -17.14
N PRO A 224 1.43 0.73 -18.38
CA PRO A 224 0.34 0.25 -19.23
C PRO A 224 0.44 -1.25 -19.46
N GLY A 225 -0.69 -1.97 -19.44
CA GLY A 225 -0.73 -3.43 -19.47
C GLY A 225 -0.08 -4.08 -20.71
N ASN A 226 0.14 -3.32 -21.76
CA ASN A 226 0.84 -3.76 -22.98
C ASN A 226 2.35 -3.41 -22.99
N ASP A 227 2.90 -2.86 -21.90
CA ASP A 227 4.33 -2.55 -21.77
C ASP A 227 5.05 -3.55 -20.85
N PHE A 228 5.47 -4.67 -21.39
CA PHE A 228 6.22 -5.71 -20.68
C PHE A 228 7.68 -5.34 -20.38
N LYS A 229 8.08 -4.09 -20.61
CA LYS A 229 9.42 -3.60 -20.22
C LYS A 229 9.42 -2.91 -18.86
N TYR A 230 8.24 -2.66 -18.30
CA TYR A 230 8.06 -2.05 -16.97
C TYR A 230 8.90 -0.79 -16.79
N ARG A 231 8.86 0.10 -17.81
CA ARG A 231 9.77 1.26 -17.86
C ARG A 231 9.38 2.34 -16.87
N GLU A 232 8.11 2.50 -16.64
CA GLU A 232 7.55 3.45 -15.70
C GLU A 232 7.85 3.01 -14.26
N THR A 233 7.65 1.73 -13.94
CA THR A 233 8.07 1.11 -12.68
C THR A 233 9.58 1.24 -12.48
N SER A 234 10.38 0.80 -13.45
CA SER A 234 11.84 0.87 -13.35
C SER A 234 12.36 2.30 -13.17
N LEU A 235 11.76 3.31 -13.83
CA LEU A 235 12.13 4.71 -13.65
C LEU A 235 11.73 5.24 -12.26
N THR A 236 10.65 4.75 -11.70
CA THR A 236 10.16 5.17 -10.38
C THR A 236 11.03 4.61 -9.26
N LEU A 237 11.36 3.34 -9.32
CA LEU A 237 12.01 2.59 -8.23
C LEU A 237 13.51 2.94 -8.07
N HIS A 238 13.76 4.15 -7.58
CA HIS A 238 15.09 4.64 -7.22
C HIS A 238 15.06 5.39 -5.90
N GLU A 239 16.11 5.37 -5.13
CA GLU A 239 16.21 6.07 -3.84
C GLU A 239 15.08 5.63 -2.88
N HIS A 240 14.28 6.56 -2.36
CA HIS A 240 13.10 6.30 -1.53
C HIS A 240 11.80 6.45 -2.34
N ARG A 241 11.76 5.98 -3.60
CA ARG A 241 10.57 5.97 -4.44
C ARG A 241 10.07 4.54 -4.62
N PHE A 242 8.77 4.35 -4.50
CA PHE A 242 8.12 3.06 -4.46
C PHE A 242 6.95 3.00 -5.45
N THR A 243 6.40 1.81 -5.67
CA THR A 243 5.08 1.65 -6.27
C THR A 243 4.12 1.03 -5.25
N LEU A 244 2.82 1.37 -5.34
CA LEU A 244 1.70 0.69 -4.67
C LEU A 244 0.74 0.18 -5.72
N GLU A 245 0.50 -1.10 -5.73
CA GLU A 245 -0.22 -1.79 -6.78
C GLU A 245 -1.47 -2.48 -6.23
N ASN A 246 -2.48 -2.64 -7.09
CA ASN A 246 -3.75 -3.25 -6.71
C ASN A 246 -4.46 -2.50 -5.56
N LEU A 247 -4.50 -1.17 -5.64
CA LEU A 247 -5.29 -0.36 -4.72
C LEU A 247 -6.79 -0.50 -4.99
N THR A 248 -7.61 -0.10 -4.04
CA THR A 248 -9.07 -0.02 -4.15
C THR A 248 -9.61 1.18 -3.40
N ASN A 249 -10.90 1.48 -3.57
CA ASN A 249 -11.61 2.56 -2.88
C ASN A 249 -10.98 3.95 -3.08
N LEU A 250 -10.31 4.21 -4.20
CA LEU A 250 -9.69 5.51 -4.48
C LEU A 250 -10.73 6.63 -4.57
N GLU A 251 -11.99 6.32 -4.89
CA GLU A 251 -13.14 7.26 -4.89
C GLU A 251 -13.42 7.84 -3.50
N ALA A 252 -12.96 7.19 -2.45
CA ALA A 252 -13.14 7.66 -1.08
C ALA A 252 -12.21 8.83 -0.73
N LEU A 253 -11.13 9.04 -1.49
CA LEU A 253 -10.17 10.10 -1.28
C LEU A 253 -10.56 11.37 -2.04
N PRO A 254 -10.30 12.56 -1.49
CA PRO A 254 -10.31 13.80 -2.28
C PRO A 254 -9.11 13.80 -3.25
N ALA A 255 -9.20 14.60 -4.31
CA ALA A 255 -8.13 14.76 -5.28
C ALA A 255 -6.79 15.18 -4.63
N THR A 256 -6.84 15.98 -3.56
CA THR A 256 -5.68 16.44 -2.78
C THR A 256 -6.06 16.66 -1.32
N GLY A 257 -5.05 16.77 -0.43
CA GLY A 257 -5.23 17.07 0.99
C GLY A 257 -5.35 15.82 1.88
N ALA A 258 -5.59 14.64 1.34
CA ALA A 258 -5.49 13.39 2.08
C ALA A 258 -4.02 12.96 2.26
N TRP A 259 -3.81 12.03 3.17
CA TRP A 259 -2.55 11.31 3.33
C TRP A 259 -2.79 9.82 3.14
N ILE A 260 -1.79 9.09 2.74
CA ILE A 260 -1.80 7.64 2.83
C ILE A 260 -0.74 7.17 3.83
N THR A 261 -1.04 6.05 4.48
CA THR A 261 -0.04 5.24 5.17
C THR A 261 -0.18 3.80 4.71
N TRP A 262 0.96 3.14 4.59
CA TRP A 262 1.03 1.80 4.02
C TRP A 262 2.15 1.02 4.70
N GLY A 263 2.17 -0.29 4.53
CA GLY A 263 3.23 -1.13 5.04
C GLY A 263 2.80 -2.58 5.14
N GLY A 264 3.80 -3.43 5.24
CA GLY A 264 3.71 -4.86 5.36
C GLY A 264 4.85 -5.41 6.22
N PRO A 265 5.11 -6.71 6.20
CA PRO A 265 6.32 -7.30 6.76
C PRO A 265 7.56 -6.60 6.20
N ARG A 266 8.64 -6.53 6.99
CA ARG A 266 9.94 -6.05 6.56
C ARG A 266 10.88 -7.23 6.45
N ASN A 267 10.75 -8.00 5.38
CA ASN A 267 11.61 -9.14 5.13
C ASN A 267 13.02 -8.66 4.73
N ALA A 268 14.05 -9.35 5.20
CA ALA A 268 15.42 -9.05 4.82
C ALA A 268 15.59 -9.21 3.31
N GLU A 269 16.15 -8.20 2.65
CA GLU A 269 16.37 -8.16 1.20
C GLU A 269 15.08 -8.31 0.38
N GLY A 270 13.89 -8.01 0.97
CA GLY A 270 12.60 -8.11 0.30
C GLY A 270 12.48 -7.09 -0.82
N SER A 271 12.02 -7.53 -2.00
CA SER A 271 11.81 -6.68 -3.18
C SER A 271 10.50 -5.90 -3.15
N GLY A 272 9.61 -6.24 -2.25
CA GLY A 272 8.29 -5.69 -2.02
C GLY A 272 7.57 -6.48 -0.93
N GLU A 273 6.34 -6.11 -0.58
CA GLU A 273 5.54 -6.85 0.40
C GLU A 273 4.04 -6.57 0.25
N PRO A 274 3.18 -7.57 0.53
CA PRO A 274 1.76 -7.33 0.68
C PRO A 274 1.49 -6.24 1.72
N SER A 275 0.60 -5.31 1.40
CA SER A 275 0.43 -4.10 2.20
C SER A 275 -1.01 -3.88 2.65
N THR A 276 -1.15 -3.47 3.91
CA THR A 276 -2.37 -2.80 4.36
C THR A 276 -2.18 -1.30 4.15
N VAL A 277 -3.03 -0.72 3.30
CA VAL A 277 -2.97 0.69 2.92
C VAL A 277 -4.17 1.43 3.47
N PHE A 278 -3.92 2.57 4.12
CA PHE A 278 -4.97 3.43 4.65
C PHE A 278 -4.92 4.80 3.99
N GLY A 279 -6.08 5.31 3.61
CA GLY A 279 -6.30 6.71 3.31
C GLY A 279 -6.72 7.47 4.57
N LEU A 280 -6.01 8.54 4.88
CA LEU A 280 -6.24 9.41 6.03
C LEU A 280 -6.82 10.73 5.51
N ILE A 281 -8.09 10.99 5.76
CA ILE A 281 -8.82 12.15 5.23
C ILE A 281 -8.99 13.17 6.35
N PRO A 282 -8.50 14.42 6.18
CA PRO A 282 -8.63 15.51 7.16
C PRO A 282 -10.06 15.89 7.53
#